data_a334939373080c6e1f054bcb365a33c2
#
_entry.id   a334939373080c6e1f054bcb365a33c2
#
_cell.length_a   1.000
_cell.length_b   1.000
_cell.length_c   1.000
_cell.angle_alpha   90.00
_cell.angle_beta   90.00
_cell.angle_gamma   90.00
#
_symmetry.space_group_name_H-M   'P 1'
#
loop_
_entity.id
_entity.type
_entity.pdbx_description
1 polymer ?
#
loop_
_entity_poly.entity_id
_entity_poly.type
_entity_poly.pdbx_seq_one_letter_code
_entity_poly.pdbx_strand_id
1 'polypeptide(L)'
;MKYELVLGVTVEIIKILFVEDNEVPIRIFENELADFNDEINGFNIQPVIARTYDEAIHLIDKSFDAIIMDLALGNNQEAGNELVRILEEKGVRIPIIFVSGNHSNVVAHPLIINIRARDQGDYEQDFYNIVDVYKTGLTNILGGRGEIEKKLSEIFTETVLPELEIWKKYASEQREEKHTEKALLRLVVNHLNHLLEEDEIPSYPEEFYIYPVKDEILRTGTILKSKSSDIYYISLSPACDLAQRNGVCKTDRLLIAEIEPVSQIKSIIYQQFESQPAGKRKDENIAKELKKYFSNNFSNYYHSLPKIKKFVGGFINFRKAQSLTQDQIDLDYEIVKIQVAAPFIKDILSRFSSYYARQGQPVIYVDDHIQEIIAS
;
A
#
# COMPACT_ATOMS: atom_id res chain seq x y z
N MET A 1 -26.08 -7.09 -5.72
CA MET A 1 -26.10 -6.72 -4.29
C MET A 1 -25.11 -7.62 -3.58
N LYS A 2 -24.29 -7.09 -2.67
CA LYS A 2 -23.30 -7.87 -1.89
C LYS A 2 -23.89 -8.40 -0.56
N TYR A 3 -25.16 -8.16 -0.29
CA TYR A 3 -25.84 -8.51 0.98
C TYR A 3 -27.19 -9.16 0.71
N GLU A 4 -27.51 -10.17 1.49
CA GLU A 4 -28.82 -10.83 1.53
C GLU A 4 -29.34 -10.82 2.96
N LEU A 5 -30.66 -10.76 3.17
CA LEU A 5 -31.27 -10.78 4.49
C LEU A 5 -31.76 -12.19 4.77
N VAL A 6 -31.04 -12.95 5.62
CA VAL A 6 -31.38 -14.30 6.01
C VAL A 6 -31.75 -14.26 7.51
N LEU A 7 -32.99 -14.64 7.82
CA LEU A 7 -33.50 -14.65 9.21
C LEU A 7 -33.33 -13.34 9.99
N GLY A 8 -33.33 -12.19 9.30
CA GLY A 8 -33.15 -10.87 9.94
C GLY A 8 -31.70 -10.46 10.19
N VAL A 9 -30.73 -11.25 9.74
CA VAL A 9 -29.30 -10.94 9.77
C VAL A 9 -28.83 -10.57 8.36
N THR A 10 -28.05 -9.49 8.22
CA THR A 10 -27.44 -9.12 6.96
C THR A 10 -26.26 -10.06 6.71
N VAL A 11 -26.31 -10.84 5.63
CA VAL A 11 -25.28 -11.79 5.25
C VAL A 11 -24.53 -11.24 4.03
N GLU A 12 -23.21 -11.25 4.07
CA GLU A 12 -22.37 -10.85 2.95
C GLU A 12 -22.19 -11.99 1.96
N ILE A 13 -22.39 -11.69 0.67
CA ILE A 13 -22.28 -12.68 -0.41
C ILE A 13 -20.88 -12.65 -0.99
N ILE A 14 -20.18 -13.78 -0.92
CA ILE A 14 -18.88 -14.02 -1.55
C ILE A 14 -19.10 -14.89 -2.77
N LYS A 15 -18.84 -14.37 -3.97
CA LYS A 15 -18.98 -15.14 -5.22
C LYS A 15 -17.65 -15.78 -5.59
N ILE A 16 -17.66 -17.08 -5.79
CA ILE A 16 -16.46 -17.81 -6.20
C ILE A 16 -16.68 -18.54 -7.53
N LEU A 17 -15.61 -18.66 -8.32
CA LEU A 17 -15.56 -19.55 -9.47
C LEU A 17 -14.86 -20.84 -9.06
N PHE A 18 -15.52 -21.97 -9.18
CA PHE A 18 -14.95 -23.30 -8.96
C PHE A 18 -14.73 -23.99 -10.29
N VAL A 19 -13.47 -24.30 -10.61
CA VAL A 19 -13.07 -24.88 -11.92
C VAL A 19 -12.55 -26.29 -11.71
N GLU A 20 -13.38 -27.26 -12.08
CA GLU A 20 -13.12 -28.69 -11.89
C GLU A 20 -13.97 -29.49 -12.88
N ASP A 21 -13.37 -30.47 -13.61
CA ASP A 21 -14.05 -31.29 -14.60
C ASP A 21 -14.56 -32.63 -14.04
N ASN A 22 -14.10 -33.02 -12.86
CA ASN A 22 -14.45 -34.30 -12.24
C ASN A 22 -15.63 -34.15 -11.27
N GLU A 23 -16.68 -34.93 -11.48
CA GLU A 23 -17.90 -34.92 -10.67
C GLU A 23 -17.67 -35.26 -9.18
N VAL A 24 -16.63 -36.04 -8.85
CA VAL A 24 -16.40 -36.47 -7.47
C VAL A 24 -15.92 -35.29 -6.61
N PRO A 25 -14.86 -34.55 -6.99
CA PRO A 25 -14.49 -33.31 -6.26
C PRO A 25 -15.60 -32.27 -6.25
N ILE A 26 -16.36 -32.10 -7.36
CA ILE A 26 -17.47 -31.13 -7.38
C ILE A 26 -18.49 -31.48 -6.31
N ARG A 27 -18.89 -32.74 -6.19
CA ARG A 27 -19.87 -33.17 -5.19
C ARG A 27 -19.36 -33.01 -3.74
N ILE A 28 -18.08 -33.30 -3.51
CA ILE A 28 -17.45 -33.09 -2.21
C ILE A 28 -17.48 -31.56 -1.87
N PHE A 29 -17.04 -30.74 -2.81
CA PHE A 29 -17.05 -29.28 -2.66
C PHE A 29 -18.47 -28.74 -2.36
N GLU A 30 -19.50 -29.19 -3.10
CA GLU A 30 -20.88 -28.72 -2.86
C GLU A 30 -21.41 -29.12 -1.48
N ASN A 31 -21.10 -30.33 -1.01
CA ASN A 31 -21.52 -30.78 0.32
C ASN A 31 -20.83 -30.01 1.44
N GLU A 32 -19.50 -29.88 1.37
CA GLU A 32 -18.71 -29.13 2.38
C GLU A 32 -19.06 -27.64 2.38
N LEU A 33 -19.38 -27.08 1.20
CA LEU A 33 -19.84 -25.68 1.10
C LEU A 33 -21.21 -25.48 1.73
N ALA A 34 -22.12 -26.42 1.59
CA ALA A 34 -23.43 -26.35 2.23
C ALA A 34 -23.28 -26.36 3.76
N ASP A 35 -22.49 -27.30 4.29
CA ASP A 35 -22.20 -27.38 5.71
C ASP A 35 -21.52 -26.07 6.24
N PHE A 36 -20.53 -25.57 5.50
CA PHE A 36 -19.84 -24.32 5.82
C PHE A 36 -20.76 -23.10 5.85
N ASN A 37 -21.65 -22.96 4.88
CA ASN A 37 -22.59 -21.83 4.82
C ASN A 37 -23.63 -21.90 5.95
N ASP A 38 -23.98 -23.10 6.42
CA ASP A 38 -24.89 -23.28 7.55
C ASP A 38 -24.23 -22.95 8.90
N GLU A 39 -22.91 -23.09 9.03
CA GLU A 39 -22.17 -22.87 10.27
C GLU A 39 -21.71 -21.41 10.46
N ILE A 40 -21.42 -20.69 9.38
CA ILE A 40 -20.82 -19.35 9.45
C ILE A 40 -21.87 -18.25 9.45
N ASN A 41 -21.99 -17.57 10.56
CA ASN A 41 -22.80 -16.38 10.71
C ASN A 41 -22.14 -15.16 10.00
N GLY A 42 -22.85 -14.59 9.03
CA GLY A 42 -22.49 -13.32 8.39
C GLY A 42 -21.93 -13.42 6.98
N PHE A 43 -21.58 -14.61 6.49
CA PHE A 43 -21.12 -14.83 5.12
C PHE A 43 -21.86 -15.97 4.43
N ASN A 44 -22.07 -15.83 3.11
CA ASN A 44 -22.64 -16.87 2.26
C ASN A 44 -21.79 -16.97 0.98
N ILE A 45 -21.07 -18.07 0.82
CA ILE A 45 -20.27 -18.34 -0.36
C ILE A 45 -21.18 -18.92 -1.45
N GLN A 46 -21.24 -18.25 -2.61
CA GLN A 46 -22.03 -18.66 -3.76
C GLN A 46 -21.11 -19.09 -4.89
N PRO A 47 -21.06 -20.38 -5.24
CA PRO A 47 -20.22 -20.88 -6.30
C PRO A 47 -20.87 -20.74 -7.68
N VAL A 48 -20.03 -20.55 -8.69
CA VAL A 48 -20.32 -20.85 -10.09
C VAL A 48 -19.33 -21.92 -10.52
N ILE A 49 -19.82 -23.04 -11.05
CA ILE A 49 -18.98 -24.17 -11.41
C ILE A 49 -18.70 -24.13 -12.91
N ALA A 50 -17.42 -24.16 -13.29
CA ALA A 50 -16.96 -24.38 -14.65
C ALA A 50 -16.37 -25.78 -14.76
N ARG A 51 -16.90 -26.57 -15.69
CA ARG A 51 -16.53 -27.98 -15.88
C ARG A 51 -15.51 -28.19 -16.99
N THR A 52 -15.24 -27.14 -17.74
CA THR A 52 -14.28 -27.17 -18.84
C THR A 52 -13.44 -25.93 -18.87
N TYR A 53 -12.28 -26.02 -19.53
CA TYR A 53 -11.40 -24.87 -19.76
C TYR A 53 -12.14 -23.72 -20.49
N ASP A 54 -12.91 -24.05 -21.53
CA ASP A 54 -13.64 -23.04 -22.31
C ASP A 54 -14.75 -22.37 -21.48
N GLU A 55 -15.48 -23.11 -20.65
CA GLU A 55 -16.45 -22.56 -19.72
C GLU A 55 -15.76 -21.59 -18.73
N ALA A 56 -14.62 -22.01 -18.16
CA ALA A 56 -13.86 -21.17 -17.25
C ALA A 56 -13.45 -19.84 -17.91
N ILE A 57 -12.92 -19.88 -19.13
CA ILE A 57 -12.54 -18.67 -19.89
C ILE A 57 -13.73 -17.74 -20.13
N HIS A 58 -14.89 -18.27 -20.44
CA HIS A 58 -16.11 -17.48 -20.67
C HIS A 58 -16.67 -16.88 -19.37
N LEU A 59 -16.56 -17.57 -18.26
CA LEU A 59 -17.03 -17.13 -16.95
C LEU A 59 -16.06 -16.19 -16.25
N ILE A 60 -14.76 -16.26 -16.57
CA ILE A 60 -13.75 -15.38 -16.00
C ILE A 60 -14.07 -13.94 -16.35
N ASP A 61 -14.63 -13.25 -15.39
CA ASP A 61 -14.87 -11.83 -15.40
C ASP A 61 -14.50 -11.20 -14.04
N LYS A 62 -14.77 -9.93 -13.90
CA LYS A 62 -14.50 -9.17 -12.66
C LYS A 62 -15.58 -9.38 -11.57
N SER A 63 -16.50 -10.34 -11.73
CA SER A 63 -17.64 -10.50 -10.82
C SER A 63 -17.37 -11.41 -9.62
N PHE A 64 -16.30 -12.18 -9.65
CA PHE A 64 -15.92 -13.11 -8.59
C PHE A 64 -15.03 -12.45 -7.54
N ASP A 65 -15.10 -12.97 -6.32
CA ASP A 65 -14.29 -12.56 -5.18
C ASP A 65 -13.11 -13.52 -4.94
N ALA A 66 -13.19 -14.78 -5.41
CA ALA A 66 -12.11 -15.75 -5.39
C ALA A 66 -12.31 -16.82 -6.49
N ILE A 67 -11.24 -17.58 -6.77
CA ILE A 67 -11.27 -18.74 -7.66
C ILE A 67 -10.64 -19.93 -6.92
N ILE A 68 -11.31 -21.08 -6.96
CA ILE A 68 -10.71 -22.38 -6.62
C ILE A 68 -10.64 -23.18 -7.91
N MET A 69 -9.47 -23.73 -8.26
CA MET A 69 -9.31 -24.46 -9.52
C MET A 69 -8.37 -25.64 -9.43
N ASP A 70 -8.63 -26.65 -10.31
CA ASP A 70 -7.64 -27.68 -10.61
C ASP A 70 -6.62 -27.19 -11.64
N LEU A 71 -5.44 -27.79 -11.64
CA LEU A 71 -4.40 -27.54 -12.63
C LEU A 71 -4.75 -28.16 -13.98
N ALA A 72 -5.27 -29.39 -13.97
CA ALA A 72 -5.60 -30.16 -15.16
C ALA A 72 -7.10 -30.16 -15.40
N LEU A 73 -7.52 -29.84 -16.63
CA LEU A 73 -8.91 -29.90 -17.07
C LEU A 73 -9.00 -30.74 -18.35
N GLY A 74 -9.67 -31.86 -18.28
CA GLY A 74 -9.74 -32.83 -19.39
C GLY A 74 -8.36 -33.32 -19.80
N ASN A 75 -8.02 -33.09 -21.06
CA ASN A 75 -6.71 -33.48 -21.62
C ASN A 75 -5.62 -32.41 -21.45
N ASN A 76 -5.96 -31.20 -20.98
CA ASN A 76 -5.00 -30.11 -20.76
C ASN A 76 -4.45 -30.16 -19.33
N GLN A 77 -3.20 -30.62 -19.19
CA GLN A 77 -2.51 -30.76 -17.91
C GLN A 77 -2.02 -29.44 -17.31
N GLU A 78 -2.04 -28.36 -18.10
CA GLU A 78 -1.57 -27.02 -17.72
C GLU A 78 -2.69 -25.98 -17.73
N ALA A 79 -3.94 -26.39 -17.86
CA ALA A 79 -5.10 -25.53 -18.02
C ALA A 79 -5.20 -24.45 -16.94
N GLY A 80 -4.96 -24.82 -15.67
CA GLY A 80 -4.97 -23.87 -14.56
C GLY A 80 -3.88 -22.79 -14.67
N ASN A 81 -2.66 -23.16 -15.05
CA ASN A 81 -1.59 -22.19 -15.27
C ASN A 81 -1.89 -21.21 -16.43
N GLU A 82 -2.53 -21.72 -17.51
CA GLU A 82 -2.98 -20.90 -18.64
C GLU A 82 -4.10 -19.93 -18.22
N LEU A 83 -5.06 -20.38 -17.42
CA LEU A 83 -6.13 -19.54 -16.89
C LEU A 83 -5.58 -18.41 -16.03
N VAL A 84 -4.56 -18.65 -15.18
CA VAL A 84 -3.89 -17.61 -14.39
C VAL A 84 -3.29 -16.52 -15.28
N ARG A 85 -2.65 -16.89 -16.40
CA ARG A 85 -2.11 -15.92 -17.37
C ARG A 85 -3.21 -15.09 -18.03
N ILE A 86 -4.34 -15.72 -18.39
CA ILE A 86 -5.49 -15.00 -18.95
C ILE A 86 -6.08 -14.02 -17.94
N LEU A 87 -6.18 -14.40 -16.64
CA LEU A 87 -6.61 -13.49 -15.58
C LEU A 87 -5.70 -12.28 -15.47
N GLU A 88 -4.38 -12.49 -15.50
CA GLU A 88 -3.40 -11.40 -15.49
C GLU A 88 -3.54 -10.49 -16.72
N GLU A 89 -3.61 -11.05 -17.92
CA GLU A 89 -3.78 -10.31 -19.17
C GLU A 89 -5.08 -9.48 -19.19
N LYS A 90 -6.17 -10.03 -18.66
CA LYS A 90 -7.46 -9.31 -18.50
C LYS A 90 -7.46 -8.30 -17.35
N GLY A 91 -6.38 -8.23 -16.55
CA GLY A 91 -6.29 -7.36 -15.37
C GLY A 91 -7.30 -7.73 -14.27
N VAL A 92 -7.65 -9.01 -14.16
CA VAL A 92 -8.56 -9.52 -13.14
C VAL A 92 -7.79 -9.75 -11.84
N ARG A 93 -8.20 -9.08 -10.77
CA ARG A 93 -7.53 -9.07 -9.47
C ARG A 93 -8.31 -9.92 -8.47
N ILE A 94 -8.21 -11.24 -8.60
CA ILE A 94 -8.96 -12.23 -7.81
C ILE A 94 -7.96 -13.22 -7.19
N PRO A 95 -8.02 -13.51 -5.86
CA PRO A 95 -7.19 -14.51 -5.23
C PRO A 95 -7.57 -15.92 -5.75
N ILE A 96 -6.54 -16.75 -5.95
CA ILE A 96 -6.66 -18.08 -6.53
C ILE A 96 -6.16 -19.13 -5.54
N ILE A 97 -6.91 -20.21 -5.39
CA ILE A 97 -6.51 -21.41 -4.66
C ILE A 97 -6.46 -22.57 -5.66
N PHE A 98 -5.32 -23.26 -5.72
CA PHE A 98 -5.18 -24.51 -6.47
C PHE A 98 -5.43 -25.71 -5.57
N VAL A 99 -6.30 -26.62 -6.04
CA VAL A 99 -6.58 -27.92 -5.40
C VAL A 99 -6.38 -29.00 -6.45
N SER A 100 -5.20 -29.61 -6.52
CA SER A 100 -4.85 -30.51 -7.62
C SER A 100 -4.12 -31.78 -7.15
N GLY A 101 -4.37 -32.89 -7.83
CA GLY A 101 -3.56 -34.09 -7.67
C GLY A 101 -2.11 -33.92 -8.12
N ASN A 102 -1.84 -32.98 -9.01
CA ASN A 102 -0.51 -32.67 -9.56
C ASN A 102 -0.03 -31.25 -9.15
N HIS A 103 -0.24 -30.91 -7.89
CA HIS A 103 0.00 -29.59 -7.33
C HIS A 103 1.45 -29.08 -7.47
N SER A 104 2.45 -29.98 -7.61
CA SER A 104 3.86 -29.61 -7.80
C SER A 104 4.15 -28.91 -9.13
N ASN A 105 3.26 -29.02 -10.12
CA ASN A 105 3.41 -28.40 -11.43
C ASN A 105 2.75 -27.01 -11.52
N VAL A 106 2.12 -26.54 -10.45
CA VAL A 106 1.58 -25.17 -10.40
C VAL A 106 2.72 -24.16 -10.47
N VAL A 107 2.66 -23.29 -11.47
CA VAL A 107 3.65 -22.20 -11.62
C VAL A 107 3.34 -21.09 -10.61
N ALA A 108 4.33 -20.71 -9.81
CA ALA A 108 4.16 -19.65 -8.81
C ALA A 108 3.72 -18.34 -9.45
N HIS A 109 2.65 -17.73 -8.95
CA HIS A 109 2.11 -16.47 -9.42
C HIS A 109 1.55 -15.64 -8.24
N PRO A 110 1.65 -14.29 -8.24
CA PRO A 110 1.17 -13.44 -7.14
C PRO A 110 -0.34 -13.56 -6.82
N LEU A 111 -1.17 -13.92 -7.77
CA LEU A 111 -2.60 -14.16 -7.55
C LEU A 111 -2.88 -15.45 -6.77
N ILE A 112 -1.94 -16.39 -6.74
CA ILE A 112 -2.10 -17.69 -6.07
C ILE A 112 -1.79 -17.52 -4.58
N ILE A 113 -2.81 -17.64 -3.74
CA ILE A 113 -2.70 -17.49 -2.30
C ILE A 113 -2.50 -18.82 -1.57
N ASN A 114 -2.92 -19.92 -2.16
CA ASN A 114 -2.73 -21.26 -1.62
C ASN A 114 -2.64 -22.31 -2.74
N ILE A 115 -1.83 -23.35 -2.49
CA ILE A 115 -1.72 -24.54 -3.35
C ILE A 115 -1.75 -25.76 -2.42
N ARG A 116 -2.69 -26.67 -2.62
CA ARG A 116 -2.73 -27.92 -1.87
C ARG A 116 -2.96 -29.13 -2.76
N ALA A 117 -2.48 -30.28 -2.30
CA ALA A 117 -2.81 -31.56 -2.92
C ALA A 117 -4.28 -31.92 -2.61
N ARG A 118 -4.94 -32.57 -3.57
CA ARG A 118 -6.35 -32.96 -3.47
C ARG A 118 -6.61 -33.93 -2.30
N ASP A 119 -5.63 -34.71 -1.91
CA ASP A 119 -5.67 -35.69 -0.81
C ASP A 119 -5.26 -35.07 0.56
N GLN A 120 -4.89 -33.81 0.59
CA GLN A 120 -4.46 -33.10 1.80
C GLN A 120 -5.55 -32.17 2.33
N GLY A 121 -6.55 -32.73 3.00
CA GLY A 121 -7.61 -31.98 3.63
C GLY A 121 -8.84 -31.73 2.73
N ASP A 122 -9.79 -31.03 3.29
CA ASP A 122 -11.08 -30.67 2.72
C ASP A 122 -11.13 -29.21 2.22
N TYR A 123 -12.24 -28.85 1.60
CA TYR A 123 -12.47 -27.48 1.12
C TYR A 123 -12.79 -26.49 2.23
N GLU A 124 -13.15 -26.94 3.42
CA GLU A 124 -13.49 -26.08 4.55
C GLU A 124 -12.37 -25.08 4.85
N GLN A 125 -11.11 -25.54 4.88
CA GLN A 125 -9.96 -24.65 5.09
C GLN A 125 -9.80 -23.63 3.95
N ASP A 126 -10.09 -24.00 2.73
CA ASP A 126 -10.06 -23.08 1.58
C ASP A 126 -11.15 -22.01 1.71
N PHE A 127 -12.34 -22.37 2.21
CA PHE A 127 -13.42 -21.40 2.47
C PHE A 127 -13.03 -20.42 3.58
N TYR A 128 -12.41 -20.87 4.68
CA TYR A 128 -11.87 -19.99 5.70
C TYR A 128 -10.84 -19.04 5.13
N ASN A 129 -9.90 -19.50 4.31
CA ASN A 129 -8.90 -18.66 3.65
C ASN A 129 -9.55 -17.59 2.77
N ILE A 130 -10.59 -17.94 2.01
CA ILE A 130 -11.34 -16.99 1.17
C ILE A 130 -12.04 -15.94 2.04
N VAL A 131 -12.73 -16.35 3.09
CA VAL A 131 -13.41 -15.43 4.02
C VAL A 131 -12.41 -14.51 4.70
N ASP A 132 -11.25 -15.01 5.11
CA ASP A 132 -10.21 -14.17 5.72
C ASP A 132 -9.63 -13.15 4.74
N VAL A 133 -9.39 -13.52 3.49
CA VAL A 133 -9.00 -12.57 2.43
C VAL A 133 -10.13 -11.55 2.19
N TYR A 134 -11.37 -11.99 2.12
CA TYR A 134 -12.53 -11.10 1.94
C TYR A 134 -12.66 -10.10 3.09
N LYS A 135 -12.48 -10.53 4.35
CA LYS A 135 -12.49 -9.65 5.55
C LYS A 135 -11.39 -8.59 5.54
N THR A 136 -10.30 -8.78 4.81
CA THR A 136 -9.29 -7.71 4.63
C THR A 136 -9.82 -6.52 3.84
N GLY A 137 -10.95 -6.65 3.15
CA GLY A 137 -11.46 -5.65 2.23
C GLY A 137 -10.77 -5.65 0.85
N LEU A 138 -9.80 -6.52 0.61
CA LEU A 138 -9.01 -6.53 -0.63
C LEU A 138 -9.89 -6.54 -1.88
N THR A 139 -10.85 -7.47 -1.96
CA THR A 139 -11.76 -7.59 -3.11
C THR A 139 -12.85 -6.52 -3.09
N ASN A 140 -13.20 -5.98 -1.92
CA ASN A 140 -14.12 -4.87 -1.78
C ASN A 140 -13.55 -3.55 -2.30
N ILE A 141 -12.25 -3.35 -2.19
CA ILE A 141 -11.57 -2.13 -2.68
C ILE A 141 -11.05 -2.33 -4.10
N LEU A 142 -10.26 -3.40 -4.34
CA LEU A 142 -9.49 -3.61 -5.57
C LEU A 142 -10.14 -4.56 -6.56
N GLY A 143 -11.15 -5.33 -6.15
CA GLY A 143 -11.87 -6.26 -7.03
C GLY A 143 -12.63 -5.54 -8.13
N GLY A 144 -13.02 -6.27 -9.17
CA GLY A 144 -13.69 -5.69 -10.34
C GLY A 144 -15.08 -5.08 -10.07
N ARG A 145 -15.66 -5.35 -8.90
CA ARG A 145 -16.89 -4.73 -8.37
C ARG A 145 -16.61 -3.88 -7.14
N GLY A 146 -15.33 -3.58 -6.88
CA GLY A 146 -14.87 -2.86 -5.71
C GLY A 146 -15.16 -1.36 -5.77
N GLU A 147 -14.86 -0.67 -4.66
CA GLU A 147 -15.12 0.76 -4.52
C GLU A 147 -14.34 1.61 -5.54
N ILE A 148 -13.09 1.24 -5.85
CA ILE A 148 -12.28 1.97 -6.85
C ILE A 148 -12.96 1.93 -8.23
N GLU A 149 -13.44 0.77 -8.68
CA GLU A 149 -14.10 0.66 -10.00
C GLU A 149 -15.41 1.45 -10.04
N LYS A 150 -16.18 1.47 -8.94
CA LYS A 150 -17.39 2.30 -8.84
C LYS A 150 -17.05 3.79 -8.93
N LYS A 151 -16.04 4.23 -8.17
CA LYS A 151 -15.61 5.63 -8.18
C LYS A 151 -15.03 6.06 -9.52
N LEU A 152 -14.28 5.20 -10.20
CA LEU A 152 -13.84 5.46 -11.57
C LEU A 152 -15.03 5.66 -12.54
N SER A 153 -16.08 4.85 -12.39
CA SER A 153 -17.30 4.99 -13.19
C SER A 153 -18.04 6.29 -12.89
N GLU A 154 -18.17 6.68 -11.61
CA GLU A 154 -18.75 7.96 -11.19
C GLU A 154 -17.96 9.15 -11.77
N ILE A 155 -16.63 9.16 -11.58
CA ILE A 155 -15.77 10.22 -12.13
C ILE A 155 -15.92 10.31 -13.64
N PHE A 156 -15.96 9.18 -14.34
CA PHE A 156 -16.12 9.15 -15.78
C PHE A 156 -17.45 9.76 -16.22
N THR A 157 -18.56 9.36 -15.59
CA THR A 157 -19.92 9.79 -15.99
C THR A 157 -20.28 11.18 -15.50
N GLU A 158 -19.83 11.57 -14.31
CA GLU A 158 -20.26 12.81 -13.67
C GLU A 158 -19.27 13.97 -13.88
N THR A 159 -17.98 13.66 -14.11
CA THR A 159 -16.94 14.69 -14.25
C THR A 159 -16.37 14.76 -15.66
N VAL A 160 -15.96 13.62 -16.25
CA VAL A 160 -15.23 13.62 -17.53
C VAL A 160 -16.14 13.77 -18.73
N LEU A 161 -17.21 12.97 -18.81
CA LEU A 161 -18.13 12.97 -19.96
C LEU A 161 -18.89 14.29 -20.14
N PRO A 162 -19.40 14.96 -19.09
CA PRO A 162 -20.07 16.25 -19.26
C PRO A 162 -19.17 17.32 -19.88
N GLU A 163 -17.86 17.24 -19.65
CA GLU A 163 -16.87 18.19 -20.17
C GLU A 163 -16.12 17.68 -21.42
N LEU A 164 -16.69 16.69 -22.12
CA LEU A 164 -16.02 16.01 -23.25
C LEU A 164 -15.55 17.00 -24.34
N GLU A 165 -16.33 18.03 -24.65
CA GLU A 165 -15.96 19.01 -25.71
C GLU A 165 -14.72 19.83 -25.29
N ILE A 166 -14.54 20.11 -24.01
CA ILE A 166 -13.32 20.77 -23.50
C ILE A 166 -12.12 19.85 -23.66
N TRP A 167 -12.28 18.55 -23.33
CA TRP A 167 -11.21 17.56 -23.48
C TRP A 167 -10.83 17.34 -24.94
N LYS A 168 -11.80 17.33 -25.87
CA LYS A 168 -11.54 17.28 -27.31
C LYS A 168 -10.73 18.49 -27.78
N LYS A 169 -11.09 19.70 -27.31
CA LYS A 169 -10.36 20.92 -27.62
C LYS A 169 -8.91 20.83 -27.12
N TYR A 170 -8.67 20.44 -25.88
CA TYR A 170 -7.31 20.28 -25.36
C TYR A 170 -6.51 19.22 -26.11
N ALA A 171 -7.15 18.11 -26.52
CA ALA A 171 -6.49 17.09 -27.34
C ALA A 171 -6.07 17.61 -28.72
N SER A 172 -6.88 18.49 -29.34
CA SER A 172 -6.54 19.11 -30.62
C SER A 172 -5.46 20.18 -30.53
N GLU A 173 -5.32 20.83 -29.37
CA GLU A 173 -4.36 21.91 -29.10
C GLU A 173 -3.09 21.40 -28.40
N GLN A 174 -2.99 20.08 -28.10
CA GLN A 174 -1.88 19.55 -27.33
C GLN A 174 -0.53 19.82 -28.01
N ARG A 175 0.43 20.28 -27.21
CA ARG A 175 1.78 20.62 -27.65
C ARG A 175 2.78 19.50 -27.40
N GLU A 176 2.44 18.54 -26.56
CA GLU A 176 3.26 17.41 -26.17
C GLU A 176 2.46 16.11 -26.29
N GLU A 177 3.14 15.03 -26.66
CA GLU A 177 2.54 13.71 -26.75
C GLU A 177 1.90 13.30 -25.41
N LYS A 178 0.69 12.78 -25.48
CA LYS A 178 -0.08 12.29 -24.31
C LYS A 178 -0.34 13.31 -23.21
N HIS A 179 -0.29 14.61 -23.52
CA HIS A 179 -0.54 15.66 -22.50
C HIS A 179 -1.95 15.53 -21.91
N THR A 180 -2.96 15.34 -22.75
CA THR A 180 -4.36 15.20 -22.33
C THR A 180 -4.58 13.94 -21.50
N GLU A 181 -3.97 12.81 -21.89
CA GLU A 181 -4.02 11.56 -21.10
C GLU A 181 -3.43 11.75 -19.70
N LYS A 182 -2.27 12.41 -19.60
CA LYS A 182 -1.64 12.74 -18.31
C LYS A 182 -2.51 13.68 -17.47
N ALA A 183 -3.21 14.63 -18.10
CA ALA A 183 -4.11 15.53 -17.40
C ALA A 183 -5.33 14.81 -16.86
N LEU A 184 -5.96 13.93 -17.66
CA LEU A 184 -7.05 13.06 -17.22
C LEU A 184 -6.64 12.13 -16.07
N LEU A 185 -5.45 11.53 -16.16
CA LEU A 185 -4.91 10.69 -15.08
C LEU A 185 -4.78 11.48 -13.76
N ARG A 186 -4.24 12.71 -13.81
CA ARG A 186 -4.13 13.57 -12.61
C ARG A 186 -5.52 13.93 -12.06
N LEU A 187 -6.50 14.21 -12.93
CA LEU A 187 -7.87 14.49 -12.52
C LEU A 187 -8.45 13.31 -11.74
N VAL A 188 -8.36 12.11 -12.30
CA VAL A 188 -8.86 10.87 -11.66
C VAL A 188 -8.17 10.63 -10.32
N VAL A 189 -6.84 10.73 -10.25
CA VAL A 189 -6.08 10.53 -9.02
C VAL A 189 -6.48 11.55 -7.94
N ASN A 190 -6.72 12.82 -8.31
CA ASN A 190 -7.17 13.84 -7.37
C ASN A 190 -8.56 13.53 -6.80
N HIS A 191 -9.49 13.07 -7.63
CA HIS A 191 -10.81 12.64 -7.16
C HIS A 191 -10.72 11.43 -6.22
N LEU A 192 -9.88 10.44 -6.53
CA LEU A 192 -9.66 9.28 -5.65
C LEU A 192 -9.03 9.70 -4.32
N ASN A 193 -8.04 10.61 -4.34
CA ASN A 193 -7.42 11.13 -3.12
C ASN A 193 -8.42 11.87 -2.22
N HIS A 194 -9.35 12.62 -2.82
CA HIS A 194 -10.37 13.36 -2.07
C HIS A 194 -11.27 12.44 -1.22
N LEU A 195 -11.49 11.19 -1.67
CA LEU A 195 -12.28 10.21 -0.90
C LEU A 195 -11.61 9.78 0.41
N LEU A 196 -10.30 9.99 0.54
CA LEU A 196 -9.52 9.58 1.72
C LEU A 196 -9.36 10.72 2.74
N GLU A 197 -9.79 11.97 2.40
CA GLU A 197 -9.62 13.14 3.26
C GLU A 197 -10.68 13.23 4.39
N GLU A 198 -11.72 12.41 4.34
CA GLU A 198 -12.85 12.46 5.28
C GLU A 198 -12.66 11.59 6.53
N ASP A 199 -11.64 10.72 6.57
CA ASP A 199 -11.46 9.73 7.64
C ASP A 199 -10.30 10.08 8.59
N GLU A 200 -10.59 10.26 9.89
CA GLU A 200 -9.59 10.39 10.96
C GLU A 200 -9.05 9.02 11.45
N ILE A 201 -9.07 7.98 10.60
CA ILE A 201 -8.59 6.65 10.97
C ILE A 201 -7.06 6.62 10.94
N PRO A 202 -6.38 6.09 11.98
CA PRO A 202 -4.94 5.96 11.98
C PRO A 202 -4.43 5.07 10.83
N SER A 203 -3.43 5.55 10.10
CA SER A 203 -2.80 4.82 8.99
C SER A 203 -1.92 3.67 9.48
N TYR A 204 -1.87 2.59 8.70
CA TYR A 204 -0.93 1.49 8.90
C TYR A 204 0.48 1.84 8.35
N PRO A 205 1.55 1.23 8.89
CA PRO A 205 2.92 1.46 8.42
C PRO A 205 3.13 1.26 6.91
N GLU A 206 2.38 0.34 6.31
CA GLU A 206 2.46 0.03 4.88
C GLU A 206 1.97 1.18 4.00
N GLU A 207 1.03 2.01 4.48
CA GLU A 207 0.51 3.18 3.76
C GLU A 207 1.52 4.34 3.67
N PHE A 208 2.53 4.31 4.56
CA PHE A 208 3.55 5.35 4.62
C PHE A 208 4.45 5.36 3.38
N TYR A 209 4.51 4.26 2.65
CA TYR A 209 5.45 4.09 1.55
C TYR A 209 4.77 3.64 0.26
N ILE A 210 5.33 4.10 -0.86
CA ILE A 210 5.13 3.51 -2.18
C ILE A 210 6.25 2.50 -2.40
N TYR A 211 5.90 1.22 -2.57
CA TYR A 211 6.83 0.11 -2.79
C TYR A 211 6.19 -1.02 -3.63
N PRO A 212 6.88 -1.59 -4.61
CA PRO A 212 8.13 -1.10 -5.18
C PRO A 212 7.90 0.08 -6.13
N VAL A 213 8.77 1.09 -6.07
CA VAL A 213 8.84 2.10 -7.13
C VAL A 213 9.47 1.45 -8.36
N LYS A 214 8.80 1.56 -9.51
CA LYS A 214 9.21 0.84 -10.74
C LYS A 214 10.38 1.45 -11.47
N ASP A 215 10.59 2.75 -11.33
CA ASP A 215 11.70 3.48 -11.95
C ASP A 215 12.77 3.87 -10.91
N GLU A 216 13.95 4.24 -11.40
CA GLU A 216 15.08 4.68 -10.59
C GLU A 216 15.23 6.21 -10.59
N ILE A 217 14.14 6.93 -10.77
CA ILE A 217 14.14 8.38 -10.75
C ILE A 217 14.11 8.87 -9.31
N LEU A 218 15.09 9.71 -8.94
CA LEU A 218 15.11 10.36 -7.65
C LEU A 218 13.95 11.35 -7.52
N ARG A 219 13.15 11.20 -6.49
CA ARG A 219 12.02 12.08 -6.13
C ARG A 219 12.11 12.52 -4.69
N THR A 220 11.35 13.53 -4.32
CA THR A 220 11.14 13.90 -2.91
C THR A 220 10.60 12.70 -2.14
N GLY A 221 11.24 12.36 -1.02
CA GLY A 221 10.85 11.19 -0.23
C GLY A 221 11.44 9.86 -0.69
N THR A 222 12.25 9.83 -1.75
CA THR A 222 12.97 8.61 -2.15
C THR A 222 13.94 8.19 -1.06
N ILE A 223 13.94 6.92 -0.71
CA ILE A 223 14.89 6.32 0.22
C ILE A 223 16.12 5.87 -0.57
N LEU A 224 17.28 6.29 -0.06
CA LEU A 224 18.60 5.97 -0.58
C LEU A 224 19.34 5.13 0.44
N LYS A 225 20.27 4.30 -0.03
CA LYS A 225 21.20 3.56 0.82
C LYS A 225 22.63 3.89 0.41
N SER A 226 23.51 4.12 1.35
CA SER A 226 24.93 4.28 1.07
C SER A 226 25.52 2.98 0.49
N LYS A 227 26.32 3.09 -0.57
CA LYS A 227 27.05 1.94 -1.14
C LYS A 227 28.21 1.49 -0.27
N SER A 228 28.73 2.37 0.60
CA SER A 228 29.88 2.09 1.47
C SER A 228 29.52 1.69 2.89
N SER A 229 28.23 1.82 3.28
CA SER A 229 27.77 1.53 4.65
C SER A 229 26.30 1.11 4.66
N ASP A 230 25.82 0.60 5.79
CA ASP A 230 24.43 0.18 5.99
C ASP A 230 23.54 1.33 6.47
N ILE A 231 23.84 2.56 6.02
CA ILE A 231 23.12 3.79 6.40
C ILE A 231 22.15 4.17 5.29
N TYR A 232 20.94 4.52 5.71
CA TYR A 232 19.89 5.00 4.81
C TYR A 232 19.76 6.52 4.88
N TYR A 233 19.26 7.08 3.80
CA TYR A 233 19.00 8.51 3.64
C TYR A 233 17.64 8.73 2.97
N ILE A 234 17.09 9.92 3.15
CA ILE A 234 15.86 10.35 2.47
C ILE A 234 16.14 11.61 1.66
N SER A 235 15.64 11.66 0.42
CA SER A 235 15.68 12.87 -0.40
C SER A 235 14.64 13.89 0.08
N LEU A 236 15.09 15.09 0.39
CA LEU A 236 14.27 16.22 0.86
C LEU A 236 14.19 17.38 -0.14
N SER A 237 14.87 17.30 -1.28
CA SER A 237 14.77 18.32 -2.33
C SER A 237 13.32 18.45 -2.83
N PRO A 238 12.84 19.67 -3.13
CA PRO A 238 11.51 19.89 -3.68
C PRO A 238 11.30 19.19 -5.02
N ALA A 239 10.08 18.76 -5.31
CA ALA A 239 9.76 18.05 -6.53
C ALA A 239 10.05 18.86 -7.83
N CYS A 240 9.93 20.20 -7.76
CA CYS A 240 10.27 21.07 -8.89
C CYS A 240 11.78 21.07 -9.23
N ASP A 241 12.63 20.87 -8.23
CA ASP A 241 14.09 20.83 -8.39
C ASP A 241 14.56 19.46 -8.88
N LEU A 242 13.84 18.38 -8.47
CA LEU A 242 14.09 17.01 -8.90
C LEU A 242 13.45 16.68 -10.27
N ALA A 243 12.67 17.60 -10.84
CA ALA A 243 12.07 17.42 -12.16
C ALA A 243 13.19 17.24 -13.21
N GLN A 244 13.23 16.06 -13.81
CA GLN A 244 14.26 15.72 -14.79
C GLN A 244 13.93 16.30 -16.16
N ARG A 245 14.95 16.90 -16.78
CA ARG A 245 14.96 17.29 -18.21
C ARG A 245 16.13 16.58 -18.87
N ASN A 246 15.84 15.72 -19.83
CA ASN A 246 16.86 14.90 -20.51
C ASN A 246 17.73 14.06 -19.55
N GLY A 247 17.13 13.51 -18.49
CA GLY A 247 17.83 12.68 -17.51
C GLY A 247 18.61 13.44 -16.42
N VAL A 248 18.55 14.79 -16.44
CA VAL A 248 19.27 15.64 -15.46
C VAL A 248 18.27 16.41 -14.61
N CYS A 249 18.49 16.47 -13.30
CA CYS A 249 17.71 17.30 -12.39
C CYS A 249 17.86 18.79 -12.72
N LYS A 250 16.81 19.57 -12.44
CA LYS A 250 16.83 21.01 -12.68
C LYS A 250 17.84 21.74 -11.79
N THR A 251 18.02 21.25 -10.56
CA THR A 251 18.98 21.79 -9.59
C THR A 251 20.33 21.10 -9.71
N ASP A 252 21.41 21.86 -9.44
CA ASP A 252 22.78 21.36 -9.34
C ASP A 252 23.07 20.69 -7.97
N ARG A 253 22.21 20.93 -6.98
CA ARG A 253 22.36 20.44 -5.61
C ARG A 253 21.12 19.75 -5.11
N LEU A 254 21.31 18.55 -4.60
CA LEU A 254 20.29 17.69 -4.06
C LEU A 254 20.44 17.58 -2.54
N LEU A 255 19.36 17.69 -1.82
CA LEU A 255 19.33 17.64 -0.37
C LEU A 255 18.89 16.27 0.10
N ILE A 256 19.71 15.60 0.90
CA ILE A 256 19.36 14.34 1.57
C ILE A 256 19.59 14.48 3.07
N ALA A 257 18.89 13.65 3.88
CA ALA A 257 19.09 13.56 5.31
C ALA A 257 19.29 12.12 5.74
N GLU A 258 20.18 11.89 6.71
CA GLU A 258 20.47 10.56 7.26
C GLU A 258 19.27 10.03 8.05
N ILE A 259 19.04 8.72 7.91
CA ILE A 259 18.06 7.97 8.70
C ILE A 259 18.82 7.15 9.74
N GLU A 260 18.73 7.56 10.98
CA GLU A 260 19.33 6.84 12.11
C GLU A 260 18.53 5.58 12.44
N PRO A 261 19.17 4.44 12.66
CA PRO A 261 18.48 3.20 12.96
C PRO A 261 17.80 3.26 14.34
N VAL A 262 16.68 2.57 14.49
CA VAL A 262 15.92 2.48 15.76
C VAL A 262 16.82 1.98 16.90
N SER A 263 17.82 1.13 16.62
CA SER A 263 18.78 0.62 17.60
C SER A 263 19.60 1.73 18.28
N GLN A 264 19.96 2.77 17.55
CA GLN A 264 20.68 3.91 18.09
C GLN A 264 19.82 4.69 19.09
N ILE A 265 18.59 5.01 18.73
CA ILE A 265 17.64 5.68 19.62
C ILE A 265 17.33 4.81 20.83
N LYS A 266 17.11 3.52 20.60
CA LYS A 266 16.94 2.56 21.70
C LYS A 266 18.11 2.60 22.68
N SER A 267 19.35 2.60 22.21
CA SER A 267 20.54 2.66 23.07
C SER A 267 20.58 3.93 23.90
N ILE A 268 20.27 5.09 23.31
CA ILE A 268 20.20 6.38 24.02
C ILE A 268 19.14 6.34 25.14
N ILE A 269 17.96 5.79 24.87
CA ILE A 269 16.90 5.68 25.86
C ILE A 269 17.29 4.69 26.96
N TYR A 270 17.85 3.53 26.64
CA TYR A 270 18.27 2.56 27.65
C TYR A 270 19.33 3.10 28.58
N GLN A 271 20.28 3.92 28.11
CA GLN A 271 21.27 4.60 28.94
C GLN A 271 20.63 5.54 29.96
N GLN A 272 19.55 6.26 29.60
CA GLN A 272 18.82 7.14 30.54
C GLN A 272 18.19 6.38 31.72
N PHE A 273 17.89 5.11 31.54
CA PHE A 273 17.28 4.25 32.55
C PHE A 273 18.24 3.19 33.14
N GLU A 274 19.55 3.32 32.86
CA GLU A 274 20.54 2.33 33.27
C GLU A 274 20.58 2.11 34.79
N SER A 275 20.45 3.19 35.56
CA SER A 275 20.42 3.15 37.04
C SER A 275 19.15 2.58 37.64
N GLN A 276 18.09 2.38 36.86
CA GLN A 276 16.85 1.80 37.36
C GLN A 276 16.93 0.27 37.43
N PRO A 277 16.42 -0.36 38.52
CA PRO A 277 16.33 -1.82 38.61
C PRO A 277 15.57 -2.42 37.43
N ALA A 278 16.02 -3.59 36.95
CA ALA A 278 15.28 -4.33 35.94
C ALA A 278 13.89 -4.72 36.43
N GLY A 279 12.87 -4.65 35.56
CA GLY A 279 11.50 -5.03 35.87
C GLY A 279 10.46 -4.21 35.13
N LYS A 280 9.20 -4.58 35.29
CA LYS A 280 8.05 -4.03 34.56
C LYS A 280 8.00 -2.50 34.50
N ARG A 281 8.32 -1.82 35.62
CA ARG A 281 8.34 -0.36 35.71
C ARG A 281 9.40 0.29 34.80
N LYS A 282 10.59 -0.34 34.71
CA LYS A 282 11.64 0.14 33.79
C LYS A 282 11.21 -0.02 32.34
N ASP A 283 10.63 -1.16 31.99
CA ASP A 283 10.14 -1.43 30.63
C ASP A 283 9.02 -0.47 30.22
N GLU A 284 8.08 -0.17 31.14
CA GLU A 284 7.02 0.82 30.94
C GLU A 284 7.58 2.24 30.70
N ASN A 285 8.62 2.65 31.44
CA ASN A 285 9.27 3.93 31.26
C ASN A 285 9.98 4.02 29.89
N ILE A 286 10.71 2.96 29.51
CA ILE A 286 11.36 2.86 28.20
C ILE A 286 10.32 2.91 27.07
N ALA A 287 9.22 2.16 27.18
CA ALA A 287 8.13 2.18 26.20
C ALA A 287 7.50 3.58 26.06
N LYS A 288 7.31 4.29 27.18
CA LYS A 288 6.78 5.66 27.18
C LYS A 288 7.71 6.63 26.48
N GLU A 289 9.04 6.53 26.69
CA GLU A 289 10.01 7.38 26.01
C GLU A 289 10.08 7.05 24.51
N LEU A 290 10.12 5.76 24.14
CA LEU A 290 10.05 5.33 22.72
C LEU A 290 8.81 5.89 22.03
N LYS A 291 7.64 5.83 22.68
CA LYS A 291 6.40 6.37 22.12
C LYS A 291 6.50 7.86 21.77
N LYS A 292 7.23 8.65 22.56
CA LYS A 292 7.44 10.09 22.26
C LYS A 292 8.22 10.29 20.95
N TYR A 293 9.26 9.48 20.71
CA TYR A 293 10.02 9.51 19.45
C TYR A 293 9.14 9.14 18.26
N PHE A 294 8.39 8.05 18.37
CA PHE A 294 7.52 7.58 17.29
C PHE A 294 6.31 8.48 17.03
N SER A 295 5.85 9.25 18.02
CA SER A 295 4.76 10.22 17.85
C SER A 295 5.22 11.56 17.24
N ASN A 296 6.51 11.71 16.93
CA ASN A 296 7.12 12.94 16.39
C ASN A 296 6.99 14.19 17.31
N ASN A 297 6.60 14.00 18.59
CA ASN A 297 6.39 15.10 19.54
C ASN A 297 7.60 15.39 20.43
N PHE A 298 8.63 14.55 20.40
CA PHE A 298 9.78 14.62 21.29
C PHE A 298 10.80 15.68 20.86
N SER A 299 11.04 15.81 19.55
CA SER A 299 12.12 16.64 19.04
C SER A 299 11.75 17.29 17.71
N ASN A 300 12.19 18.53 17.51
CA ASN A 300 12.00 19.26 16.26
C ASN A 300 12.93 18.78 15.13
N TYR A 301 13.97 18.01 15.46
CA TYR A 301 14.97 17.57 14.48
C TYR A 301 14.90 16.07 14.12
N TYR A 302 14.04 15.30 14.78
CA TYR A 302 13.75 13.92 14.40
C TYR A 302 12.37 13.78 13.79
N HIS A 303 12.27 12.89 12.80
CA HIS A 303 10.99 12.38 12.28
C HIS A 303 11.05 10.87 12.16
N SER A 304 10.07 10.16 12.72
CA SER A 304 10.01 8.70 12.68
C SER A 304 9.58 8.17 11.32
N LEU A 305 10.22 7.11 10.88
CA LEU A 305 9.85 6.32 9.71
C LEU A 305 9.46 4.92 10.17
N PRO A 306 8.21 4.47 9.94
CA PRO A 306 7.77 3.16 10.39
C PRO A 306 8.51 2.02 9.68
N LYS A 307 8.61 0.88 10.37
CA LYS A 307 9.15 -0.35 9.79
C LYS A 307 8.07 -1.05 8.96
N ILE A 308 8.46 -1.55 7.78
CA ILE A 308 7.67 -2.47 6.95
C ILE A 308 8.51 -3.72 6.63
N LYS A 309 7.91 -4.74 6.00
CA LYS A 309 8.62 -5.99 5.66
C LYS A 309 9.92 -5.75 4.86
N LYS A 310 9.96 -4.72 4.03
CA LYS A 310 11.06 -4.41 3.09
C LYS A 310 11.96 -3.25 3.52
N PHE A 311 11.63 -2.55 4.62
CA PHE A 311 12.41 -1.43 5.12
C PHE A 311 12.41 -1.42 6.65
N VAL A 312 13.59 -1.33 7.22
CA VAL A 312 13.78 -1.42 8.68
C VAL A 312 13.22 -0.23 9.46
N GLY A 313 12.84 0.86 8.76
CA GLY A 313 12.44 2.11 9.39
C GLY A 313 13.63 2.82 10.06
N GLY A 314 13.32 3.85 10.86
CA GLY A 314 14.32 4.63 11.59
C GLY A 314 13.84 6.02 11.92
N PHE A 315 14.78 6.93 12.12
CA PHE A 315 14.50 8.34 12.43
C PHE A 315 15.31 9.24 11.52
N ILE A 316 14.63 10.05 10.69
CA ILE A 316 15.29 11.11 9.93
C ILE A 316 15.89 12.09 10.93
N ASN A 317 17.19 12.34 10.84
CA ASN A 317 17.85 13.37 11.63
C ASN A 317 18.11 14.62 10.77
N PHE A 318 17.28 15.64 10.91
CA PHE A 318 17.39 16.88 10.13
C PHE A 318 18.73 17.62 10.35
N ARG A 319 19.43 17.38 11.46
CA ARG A 319 20.78 17.94 11.70
C ARG A 319 21.86 17.28 10.84
N LYS A 320 21.58 16.10 10.30
CA LYS A 320 22.49 15.36 9.41
C LYS A 320 22.07 15.48 7.94
N ALA A 321 21.48 16.62 7.59
CA ALA A 321 21.18 16.94 6.21
C ALA A 321 22.47 17.36 5.50
N GLN A 322 22.60 16.94 4.23
CA GLN A 322 23.74 17.25 3.38
C GLN A 322 23.29 17.57 1.96
N SER A 323 24.04 18.44 1.30
CA SER A 323 23.80 18.89 -0.06
C SER A 323 24.85 18.28 -0.98
N LEU A 324 24.42 17.49 -1.98
CA LEU A 324 25.25 16.72 -2.89
C LEU A 324 24.92 17.06 -4.34
N THR A 325 25.86 16.83 -5.26
CA THR A 325 25.55 16.84 -6.70
C THR A 325 24.88 15.53 -7.11
N GLN A 326 24.23 15.51 -8.28
CA GLN A 326 23.67 14.27 -8.82
C GLN A 326 24.75 13.19 -8.99
N ASP A 327 25.92 13.55 -9.55
CA ASP A 327 27.05 12.63 -9.72
C ASP A 327 27.50 11.99 -8.39
N GLN A 328 27.51 12.76 -7.30
CA GLN A 328 27.83 12.23 -5.98
C GLN A 328 26.79 11.26 -5.48
N ILE A 329 25.50 11.54 -5.73
CA ILE A 329 24.42 10.61 -5.36
C ILE A 329 24.54 9.32 -6.20
N ASP A 330 24.73 9.44 -7.49
CA ASP A 330 24.84 8.27 -8.38
C ASP A 330 26.08 7.42 -8.07
N LEU A 331 27.18 8.05 -7.61
CA LEU A 331 28.40 7.36 -7.23
C LEU A 331 28.25 6.63 -5.88
N ASP A 332 27.77 7.31 -4.84
CA ASP A 332 27.88 6.89 -3.44
C ASP A 332 26.61 6.24 -2.88
N TYR A 333 25.46 6.36 -3.57
CA TYR A 333 24.17 5.88 -3.09
C TYR A 333 23.45 5.00 -4.11
N GLU A 334 22.57 4.16 -3.63
CA GLU A 334 21.62 3.39 -4.43
C GLU A 334 20.15 3.75 -4.06
N ILE A 335 19.25 3.74 -5.04
CA ILE A 335 17.81 3.93 -4.83
C ILE A 335 17.22 2.60 -4.38
N VAL A 336 16.61 2.57 -3.18
CA VAL A 336 16.07 1.34 -2.57
C VAL A 336 14.69 0.94 -3.12
N LYS A 337 14.17 1.63 -4.15
CA LYS A 337 12.82 1.43 -4.72
C LYS A 337 11.68 1.63 -3.71
N ILE A 338 11.94 2.45 -2.69
CA ILE A 338 10.98 2.86 -1.66
C ILE A 338 10.90 4.39 -1.68
N GLN A 339 9.70 4.91 -1.66
CA GLN A 339 9.43 6.35 -1.58
C GLN A 339 8.37 6.61 -0.53
N VAL A 340 8.54 7.64 0.28
CA VAL A 340 7.50 8.09 1.22
C VAL A 340 6.30 8.63 0.43
N ALA A 341 5.10 8.20 0.79
CA ALA A 341 3.87 8.59 0.13
C ALA A 341 3.52 10.08 0.36
N ALA A 342 2.77 10.67 -0.58
CA ALA A 342 2.52 12.10 -0.63
C ALA A 342 1.95 12.73 0.65
N PRO A 343 1.00 12.12 1.38
CA PRO A 343 0.49 12.70 2.63
C PRO A 343 1.59 12.86 3.68
N PHE A 344 2.44 11.83 3.85
CA PHE A 344 3.47 11.80 4.89
C PHE A 344 4.69 12.64 4.55
N ILE A 345 5.11 12.69 3.27
CA ILE A 345 6.26 13.52 2.88
C ILE A 345 5.99 15.01 3.06
N LYS A 346 4.75 15.47 2.94
CA LYS A 346 4.36 16.86 3.21
C LYS A 346 4.65 17.25 4.67
N ASP A 347 4.30 16.37 5.63
CA ASP A 347 4.60 16.60 7.05
C ASP A 347 6.11 16.62 7.31
N ILE A 348 6.85 15.65 6.75
CA ILE A 348 8.32 15.61 6.86
C ILE A 348 8.96 16.92 6.39
N LEU A 349 8.56 17.41 5.21
CA LEU A 349 9.09 18.67 4.65
C LEU A 349 8.69 19.89 5.48
N SER A 350 7.46 19.94 5.98
CA SER A 350 6.99 21.00 6.87
C SER A 350 7.82 21.05 8.15
N ARG A 351 8.07 19.92 8.79
CA ARG A 351 8.89 19.80 10.00
C ARG A 351 10.35 20.14 9.74
N PHE A 352 10.91 19.65 8.62
CA PHE A 352 12.26 20.00 8.18
C PHE A 352 12.41 21.49 7.99
N SER A 353 11.51 22.13 7.25
CA SER A 353 11.51 23.59 7.02
C SER A 353 11.37 24.35 8.32
N SER A 354 10.48 23.94 9.21
CA SER A 354 10.30 24.56 10.53
C SER A 354 11.53 24.43 11.40
N TYR A 355 12.26 23.30 11.30
CA TYR A 355 13.51 23.09 12.02
C TYR A 355 14.58 24.12 11.58
N TYR A 356 14.78 24.32 10.27
CA TYR A 356 15.79 25.24 9.73
C TYR A 356 15.36 26.70 9.79
N ALA A 357 14.07 27.01 9.77
CA ALA A 357 13.54 28.36 9.87
C ALA A 357 13.59 28.93 11.29
N ARG A 358 13.96 28.14 12.31
CA ARG A 358 14.07 28.63 13.69
C ARG A 358 15.13 29.70 13.79
N GLN A 359 14.69 30.87 14.16
CA GLN A 359 15.58 32.00 14.51
C GLN A 359 15.48 32.26 16.01
N GLY A 360 16.61 32.15 16.68
CA GLY A 360 16.73 32.64 18.04
C GLY A 360 16.78 34.19 18.01
N GLN A 361 16.03 34.84 18.89
CA GLN A 361 16.22 36.25 19.15
C GLN A 361 17.01 36.44 20.47
N PRO A 362 17.75 37.51 20.65
CA PRO A 362 18.33 37.85 21.93
C PRO A 362 17.25 37.95 23.01
N VAL A 363 17.61 37.61 24.23
CA VAL A 363 16.73 37.83 25.38
C VAL A 363 16.51 39.34 25.57
N ILE A 364 15.25 39.73 25.58
CA ILE A 364 14.86 41.13 25.81
C ILE A 364 14.45 41.25 27.26
N TYR A 365 14.95 42.29 27.93
CA TYR A 365 14.47 42.66 29.28
C TYR A 365 13.05 43.22 29.16
N VAL A 366 12.08 42.47 29.67
CA VAL A 366 10.64 42.83 29.54
C VAL A 366 10.00 43.25 30.85
N ASP A 367 10.74 43.20 31.98
CA ASP A 367 10.18 43.42 33.31
C ASP A 367 9.62 44.83 33.46
N ASP A 368 10.32 45.85 33.02
CA ASP A 368 9.85 47.25 33.07
C ASP A 368 8.62 47.44 32.18
N HIS A 369 8.59 46.80 31.01
CA HIS A 369 7.47 46.87 30.07
C HIS A 369 6.22 46.18 30.63
N ILE A 370 6.41 45.07 31.33
CA ILE A 370 5.32 44.35 32.01
C ILE A 370 4.75 45.21 33.15
N GLN A 371 5.60 45.89 33.92
CA GLN A 371 5.15 46.79 34.99
C GLN A 371 4.35 48.00 34.44
N GLU A 372 4.76 48.58 33.33
CA GLU A 372 4.02 49.65 32.66
C GLU A 372 2.62 49.19 32.20
N ILE A 373 2.54 47.98 31.62
CA ILE A 373 1.26 47.40 31.17
C ILE A 373 0.33 47.13 32.35
N ILE A 374 0.86 46.64 33.46
CA ILE A 374 0.06 46.35 34.68
C ILE A 374 -0.42 47.67 35.34
N ALA A 375 0.35 48.75 35.22
CA ALA A 375 0.02 50.05 35.82
C ALA A 375 -0.95 50.91 34.98
N SER A 376 -1.16 50.55 33.71
CA SER A 376 -2.09 51.22 32.80
C SER A 376 -3.49 50.64 32.88
#